data_2eb74721a9b9064cfe795160ee339b56
#
_entry.id   2eb74721a9b9064cfe795160ee339b56
#
_cell.length_a   1.000
_cell.length_b   1.000
_cell.length_c   1.000
_cell.angle_alpha   90.00
_cell.angle_beta   90.00
_cell.angle_gamma   90.00
#
_symmetry.space_group_name_H-M   'P 1'
#
loop_
_entity.id
_entity.type
_entity.pdbx_description
1 polymer ?
#
loop_
_entity_poly.entity_id
_entity_poly.type
_entity_poly.pdbx_seq_one_letter_code
_entity_poly.pdbx_strand_id
1 'polypeptide(L)'
;MPPRRTNHVPNHAHARDRLTYAGSGVSIDAGDAFAASIGTLLRRTHGPRVIDNPGGFAGMLRLDYNEKLFQRNYKDPVLVACTDGVGTKVKLAIDCQKYDTVGIDLVAMSVNDLIVLGAEPLLFLDYIAVHKVEQQMLHDIVKGVSEGCRAAGCALLGGETAEMNDLYAPGDFDLAGFAVGVAELKRVTNAERVRPGDVVLGLASSGVHSNGYSLVRRIVTHAKLKLDKAYPELEGDRPLGEVLLEPTRIYAASVIKTIRSYKVKQVVTAMAHITGGGLAGNLERSIPEDCDAQIDRKAWAVPPLFRFLQKHGNVEEAEMRRVFNMGVGYCMVVRPTFADGVRKRLEKVGETVYEIGKITKGKGRVIEK
;
A
#
# COMPACT_ATOMS: atom_id res chain seq x y z
N MET A 1 -84.34 -3.72 -36.21
CA MET A 1 -83.32 -3.37 -35.20
C MET A 1 -82.22 -4.44 -35.25
N PRO A 2 -81.00 -4.05 -35.66
CA PRO A 2 -79.89 -5.02 -35.64
C PRO A 2 -79.20 -5.10 -34.25
N PRO A 3 -78.58 -6.24 -33.86
CA PRO A 3 -78.04 -6.44 -32.52
C PRO A 3 -76.73 -5.65 -32.32
N ARG A 4 -76.59 -5.08 -31.10
CA ARG A 4 -75.37 -4.36 -30.64
C ARG A 4 -74.25 -5.32 -30.53
N ARG A 5 -73.14 -5.03 -31.21
CA ARG A 5 -71.81 -5.67 -31.01
C ARG A 5 -71.22 -5.13 -29.69
N THR A 6 -70.99 -5.99 -28.73
CA THR A 6 -70.20 -5.72 -27.55
C THR A 6 -68.71 -5.86 -27.94
N ASN A 7 -68.01 -4.74 -27.98
CA ASN A 7 -66.54 -4.72 -28.07
C ASN A 7 -65.94 -5.21 -26.75
N HIS A 8 -65.42 -6.42 -26.76
CA HIS A 8 -64.60 -6.93 -25.71
C HIS A 8 -63.20 -6.32 -25.87
N VAL A 9 -62.82 -5.36 -25.04
CA VAL A 9 -61.43 -4.85 -24.91
C VAL A 9 -60.69 -5.87 -24.04
N PRO A 10 -59.62 -6.52 -24.53
CA PRO A 10 -58.82 -7.36 -23.66
C PRO A 10 -58.09 -6.48 -22.65
N ASN A 11 -58.37 -6.71 -21.38
CA ASN A 11 -57.65 -6.09 -20.27
C ASN A 11 -56.29 -6.71 -20.17
N HIS A 12 -55.29 -6.13 -20.88
CA HIS A 12 -53.87 -6.46 -20.65
C HIS A 12 -53.49 -5.87 -19.29
N ALA A 13 -53.76 -6.61 -18.23
CA ALA A 13 -53.10 -6.40 -16.95
C ALA A 13 -51.62 -6.66 -17.21
N HIS A 14 -50.84 -5.60 -17.35
CA HIS A 14 -49.37 -5.68 -17.29
C HIS A 14 -49.05 -6.34 -15.94
N ALA A 15 -48.63 -7.58 -15.99
CA ALA A 15 -47.95 -8.20 -14.85
C ALA A 15 -46.78 -7.29 -14.53
N ARG A 16 -46.82 -6.57 -13.40
CA ARG A 16 -45.69 -5.78 -12.91
C ARG A 16 -44.59 -6.78 -12.71
N ASP A 17 -43.48 -6.62 -13.46
CA ASP A 17 -42.28 -7.42 -13.29
C ASP A 17 -41.89 -7.42 -11.82
N ARG A 18 -41.73 -8.60 -11.24
CA ARG A 18 -41.28 -8.72 -9.86
C ARG A 18 -39.86 -8.16 -9.78
N LEU A 19 -39.73 -7.06 -9.03
CA LEU A 19 -38.38 -6.55 -8.73
C LEU A 19 -37.64 -7.56 -7.88
N THR A 20 -36.41 -7.84 -8.28
CA THR A 20 -35.48 -8.74 -7.56
C THR A 20 -34.17 -8.04 -7.29
N TYR A 21 -33.46 -8.47 -6.27
CA TYR A 21 -32.15 -7.90 -5.93
C TYR A 21 -31.13 -8.12 -7.07
N ALA A 22 -31.16 -9.31 -7.69
CA ALA A 22 -30.37 -9.60 -8.88
C ALA A 22 -30.78 -8.71 -10.08
N GLY A 23 -32.08 -8.40 -10.23
CA GLY A 23 -32.57 -7.47 -11.26
C GLY A 23 -32.17 -6.02 -11.03
N SER A 24 -31.77 -5.65 -9.80
CA SER A 24 -31.17 -4.34 -9.46
C SER A 24 -29.65 -4.33 -9.58
N GLY A 25 -29.02 -5.40 -10.08
CA GLY A 25 -27.60 -5.45 -10.41
C GLY A 25 -26.70 -6.04 -9.33
N VAL A 26 -27.24 -6.56 -8.22
CA VAL A 26 -26.46 -7.16 -7.12
C VAL A 26 -26.74 -8.66 -7.03
N SER A 27 -25.69 -9.48 -7.04
CA SER A 27 -25.79 -10.95 -6.96
C SER A 27 -25.23 -11.49 -5.65
N ILE A 28 -26.11 -11.93 -4.76
CA ILE A 28 -25.73 -12.61 -3.49
C ILE A 28 -24.92 -13.88 -3.81
N ASP A 29 -25.40 -14.71 -4.75
CA ASP A 29 -24.75 -15.97 -5.11
C ASP A 29 -23.30 -15.74 -5.61
N ALA A 30 -23.05 -14.68 -6.38
CA ALA A 30 -21.72 -14.34 -6.86
C ALA A 30 -20.81 -13.90 -5.70
N GLY A 31 -21.34 -13.13 -4.75
CA GLY A 31 -20.63 -12.72 -3.53
C GLY A 31 -20.26 -13.93 -2.66
N ASP A 32 -21.18 -14.84 -2.40
CA ASP A 32 -20.97 -16.05 -1.62
C ASP A 32 -19.94 -17.00 -2.28
N ALA A 33 -20.03 -17.16 -3.60
CA ALA A 33 -19.07 -17.97 -4.37
C ALA A 33 -17.67 -17.35 -4.31
N PHE A 34 -17.56 -16.02 -4.41
CA PHE A 34 -16.28 -15.32 -4.26
C PHE A 34 -15.71 -15.52 -2.85
N ALA A 35 -16.48 -15.27 -1.80
CA ALA A 35 -16.04 -15.44 -0.42
C ALA A 35 -15.53 -16.87 -0.15
N ALA A 36 -16.22 -17.88 -0.66
CA ALA A 36 -15.78 -19.27 -0.56
C ALA A 36 -14.44 -19.53 -1.29
N SER A 37 -14.23 -18.90 -2.45
CA SER A 37 -13.05 -19.10 -3.28
C SER A 37 -11.75 -18.56 -2.67
N ILE A 38 -11.81 -17.45 -1.92
CA ILE A 38 -10.63 -16.79 -1.34
C ILE A 38 -10.16 -17.38 -0.01
N GLY A 39 -10.92 -18.27 0.62
CA GLY A 39 -10.60 -18.82 1.94
C GLY A 39 -9.20 -19.44 2.05
N THR A 40 -8.68 -20.04 0.98
CA THR A 40 -7.31 -20.56 0.95
C THR A 40 -6.26 -19.43 0.93
N LEU A 41 -6.54 -18.33 0.25
CA LEU A 41 -5.64 -17.18 0.20
C LEU A 41 -5.51 -16.53 1.58
N LEU A 42 -6.61 -16.37 2.32
CA LEU A 42 -6.59 -15.86 3.69
C LEU A 42 -5.78 -16.78 4.61
N ARG A 43 -6.09 -18.09 4.61
CA ARG A 43 -5.40 -19.06 5.47
C ARG A 43 -3.89 -19.12 5.25
N ARG A 44 -3.38 -18.83 4.06
CA ARG A 44 -1.93 -18.75 3.79
C ARG A 44 -1.21 -17.66 4.59
N THR A 45 -1.93 -16.68 5.08
CA THR A 45 -1.40 -15.56 5.90
C THR A 45 -1.53 -15.82 7.40
N HIS A 46 -2.34 -16.83 7.79
CA HIS A 46 -2.67 -17.09 9.18
C HIS A 46 -1.51 -17.73 9.92
N GLY A 47 -1.09 -17.05 10.98
CA GLY A 47 -0.16 -17.60 11.99
C GLY A 47 -0.90 -18.15 13.21
N PRO A 48 -0.16 -18.63 14.22
CA PRO A 48 -0.74 -19.27 15.40
C PRO A 48 -1.57 -18.35 16.29
N ARG A 49 -1.59 -17.05 15.99
CA ARG A 49 -2.43 -16.05 16.70
C ARG A 49 -3.85 -15.97 16.14
N VAL A 50 -4.08 -16.40 14.91
CA VAL A 50 -5.43 -16.39 14.32
C VAL A 50 -6.26 -17.50 14.95
N ILE A 51 -7.48 -17.17 15.33
CA ILE A 51 -8.47 -18.12 15.86
C ILE A 51 -9.49 -18.35 14.76
N ASP A 52 -9.63 -19.61 14.33
CA ASP A 52 -10.62 -19.96 13.33
C ASP A 52 -12.03 -19.64 13.83
N ASN A 53 -12.80 -18.95 12.99
CA ASN A 53 -14.20 -18.59 13.24
C ASN A 53 -15.02 -18.80 11.96
N PRO A 54 -15.13 -20.05 11.49
CA PRO A 54 -15.81 -20.35 10.24
C PRO A 54 -17.29 -19.94 10.31
N GLY A 55 -17.73 -19.13 9.33
CA GLY A 55 -19.09 -18.59 9.28
C GLY A 55 -19.40 -17.47 10.29
N GLY A 56 -18.40 -17.00 11.05
CA GLY A 56 -18.56 -15.86 11.96
C GLY A 56 -18.47 -14.52 11.23
N PHE A 57 -19.04 -13.48 11.82
CA PHE A 57 -19.10 -12.13 11.24
C PHE A 57 -17.78 -11.36 11.35
N ALA A 58 -16.81 -11.83 12.13
CA ALA A 58 -15.54 -11.14 12.35
C ALA A 58 -14.37 -12.11 12.49
N GLY A 59 -13.21 -11.69 12.03
CA GLY A 59 -11.95 -12.39 12.29
C GLY A 59 -11.49 -12.20 13.74
N MET A 60 -10.80 -13.19 14.28
CA MET A 60 -10.28 -13.16 15.66
C MET A 60 -8.78 -13.35 15.69
N LEU A 61 -8.06 -12.47 16.38
CA LEU A 61 -6.63 -12.55 16.63
C LEU A 61 -6.33 -12.57 18.12
N ARG A 62 -5.58 -13.58 18.56
CA ARG A 62 -5.16 -13.69 19.95
C ARG A 62 -4.05 -12.69 20.27
N LEU A 63 -4.31 -11.77 21.20
CA LEU A 63 -3.31 -10.81 21.69
C LEU A 63 -2.31 -11.48 22.63
N ASP A 64 -2.78 -12.43 23.44
CA ASP A 64 -2.00 -13.13 24.45
C ASP A 64 -1.70 -14.59 24.04
N TYR A 65 -1.17 -14.75 22.79
CA TYR A 65 -0.77 -16.07 22.35
C TYR A 65 0.52 -16.48 23.03
N ASN A 66 0.40 -17.42 23.97
CA ASN A 66 1.50 -17.97 24.73
C ASN A 66 2.32 -16.86 25.45
N GLU A 67 2.26 -16.79 26.75
CA GLU A 67 3.00 -15.86 27.64
C GLU A 67 4.46 -15.62 27.19
N LYS A 68 5.07 -16.60 26.51
CA LYS A 68 6.42 -16.50 25.95
C LYS A 68 6.55 -15.55 24.75
N LEU A 69 5.49 -15.30 23.97
CA LEU A 69 5.58 -14.47 22.76
C LEU A 69 5.25 -13.01 23.04
N PHE A 70 4.14 -12.74 23.72
CA PHE A 70 3.71 -11.37 23.97
C PHE A 70 4.46 -10.75 25.16
N GLN A 71 4.54 -11.42 26.29
CA GLN A 71 5.22 -10.92 27.49
C GLN A 71 6.74 -10.78 27.34
N ARG A 72 7.39 -11.56 26.47
CA ARG A 72 8.81 -11.37 26.16
C ARG A 72 9.09 -10.17 25.26
N ASN A 73 8.13 -9.79 24.42
CA ASN A 73 8.35 -8.79 23.39
C ASN A 73 7.85 -7.40 23.79
N TYR A 74 6.84 -7.34 24.66
CA TYR A 74 6.19 -6.08 25.02
C TYR A 74 5.96 -6.02 26.53
N LYS A 75 6.35 -4.90 27.15
CA LYS A 75 6.09 -4.57 28.55
C LYS A 75 4.91 -3.62 28.67
N ASP A 76 4.80 -2.70 27.73
CA ASP A 76 3.76 -1.68 27.66
C ASP A 76 3.28 -1.58 26.19
N PRO A 77 2.49 -2.58 25.74
CA PRO A 77 2.06 -2.66 24.35
C PRO A 77 1.01 -1.61 24.03
N VAL A 78 1.19 -0.91 22.90
CA VAL A 78 0.19 -0.01 22.33
C VAL A 78 -0.22 -0.48 20.94
N LEU A 79 -1.50 -0.38 20.61
CA LEU A 79 -1.99 -0.63 19.28
C LEU A 79 -1.70 0.57 18.39
N VAL A 80 -1.26 0.28 17.17
CA VAL A 80 -1.07 1.25 16.09
C VAL A 80 -1.96 0.80 14.94
N ALA A 81 -2.74 1.72 14.40
CA ALA A 81 -3.64 1.43 13.28
C ALA A 81 -3.53 2.54 12.23
N CYS A 82 -3.66 2.15 10.99
CA CYS A 82 -3.72 3.07 9.85
C CYS A 82 -4.66 2.53 8.78
N THR A 83 -5.06 3.40 7.87
CA THR A 83 -5.83 3.05 6.67
C THR A 83 -5.24 3.80 5.49
N ASP A 84 -5.21 3.15 4.34
CA ASP A 84 -4.80 3.75 3.07
C ASP A 84 -5.46 3.02 1.90
N GLY A 85 -5.37 3.61 0.71
CA GLY A 85 -5.82 3.05 -0.55
C GLY A 85 -4.67 2.90 -1.55
N VAL A 86 -4.99 2.39 -2.74
CA VAL A 86 -4.03 2.32 -3.85
C VAL A 86 -4.03 3.59 -4.69
N GLY A 87 -5.14 4.30 -4.71
CA GLY A 87 -5.32 5.49 -5.52
C GLY A 87 -5.41 5.17 -7.02
N THR A 88 -5.10 6.16 -7.87
CA THR A 88 -5.34 6.07 -9.31
C THR A 88 -4.45 5.08 -10.08
N LYS A 89 -3.54 4.36 -9.41
CA LYS A 89 -2.83 3.19 -9.97
C LYS A 89 -3.81 2.09 -10.38
N VAL A 90 -4.95 1.95 -9.70
CA VAL A 90 -6.00 0.99 -10.05
C VAL A 90 -6.50 1.18 -11.49
N LYS A 91 -6.57 2.41 -11.99
CA LYS A 91 -6.95 2.67 -13.39
C LYS A 91 -5.95 2.10 -14.39
N LEU A 92 -4.66 2.13 -14.05
CA LEU A 92 -3.63 1.51 -14.89
C LEU A 92 -3.73 -0.02 -14.85
N ALA A 93 -4.07 -0.60 -13.69
CA ALA A 93 -4.33 -2.03 -13.57
C ALA A 93 -5.51 -2.47 -14.45
N ILE A 94 -6.58 -1.66 -14.51
CA ILE A 94 -7.73 -1.86 -15.41
C ILE A 94 -7.28 -1.79 -16.88
N ASP A 95 -6.55 -0.74 -17.26
CA ASP A 95 -6.07 -0.55 -18.63
C ASP A 95 -5.16 -1.70 -19.10
N CYS A 96 -4.39 -2.30 -18.19
CA CYS A 96 -3.50 -3.42 -18.44
C CYS A 96 -4.14 -4.79 -18.18
N GLN A 97 -5.36 -4.88 -17.65
CA GLN A 97 -6.02 -6.11 -17.20
C GLN A 97 -5.14 -6.96 -16.25
N LYS A 98 -4.38 -6.27 -15.36
CA LYS A 98 -3.44 -6.88 -14.42
C LYS A 98 -3.75 -6.42 -13.00
N TYR A 99 -4.34 -7.31 -12.21
CA TYR A 99 -4.95 -6.99 -10.91
C TYR A 99 -4.18 -7.53 -9.70
N ASP A 100 -3.30 -8.50 -9.88
CA ASP A 100 -2.57 -9.18 -8.82
C ASP A 100 -1.52 -8.29 -8.11
N THR A 101 -1.07 -7.21 -8.74
CA THR A 101 -0.07 -6.28 -8.18
C THR A 101 -0.67 -5.25 -7.23
N VAL A 102 -1.88 -4.74 -7.54
CA VAL A 102 -2.50 -3.65 -6.74
C VAL A 102 -2.93 -4.09 -5.36
N GLY A 103 -3.18 -5.39 -5.15
CA GLY A 103 -3.40 -5.95 -3.82
C GLY A 103 -2.14 -5.88 -2.94
N ILE A 104 -0.95 -6.08 -3.53
CA ILE A 104 0.33 -5.88 -2.83
C ILE A 104 0.52 -4.40 -2.48
N ASP A 105 0.20 -3.50 -3.43
CA ASP A 105 0.26 -2.06 -3.20
C ASP A 105 -0.61 -1.65 -2.00
N LEU A 106 -1.84 -2.16 -1.92
CA LEU A 106 -2.77 -1.85 -0.84
C LEU A 106 -2.19 -2.18 0.53
N VAL A 107 -1.62 -3.38 0.67
CA VAL A 107 -0.96 -3.78 1.91
C VAL A 107 0.26 -2.93 2.19
N ALA A 108 1.11 -2.70 1.17
CA ALA A 108 2.34 -1.93 1.31
C ALA A 108 2.09 -0.50 1.80
N MET A 109 1.10 0.19 1.22
CA MET A 109 0.77 1.56 1.62
C MET A 109 0.42 1.63 3.11
N SER A 110 -0.43 0.73 3.59
CA SER A 110 -0.83 0.70 5.00
C SER A 110 0.29 0.24 5.93
N VAL A 111 0.96 -0.89 5.64
CA VAL A 111 1.94 -1.43 6.59
C VAL A 111 3.24 -0.63 6.64
N ASN A 112 3.63 0.03 5.54
CA ASN A 112 4.81 0.89 5.55
C ASN A 112 4.57 2.15 6.41
N ASP A 113 3.35 2.69 6.45
CA ASP A 113 2.98 3.77 7.37
C ASP A 113 2.98 3.29 8.82
N LEU A 114 2.43 2.11 9.07
CA LEU A 114 2.36 1.53 10.40
C LEU A 114 3.74 1.34 11.02
N ILE A 115 4.71 0.85 10.25
CA ILE A 115 6.08 0.61 10.74
C ILE A 115 6.88 1.89 10.95
N VAL A 116 6.41 3.06 10.48
CA VAL A 116 7.05 4.36 10.80
C VAL A 116 7.14 4.56 12.31
N LEU A 117 6.17 4.06 13.05
CA LEU A 117 6.17 4.09 14.53
C LEU A 117 6.93 2.92 15.17
N GLY A 118 7.55 2.04 14.37
CA GLY A 118 8.21 0.84 14.86
C GLY A 118 7.24 -0.27 15.27
N ALA A 119 5.99 -0.19 14.85
CA ALA A 119 4.96 -1.19 15.15
C ALA A 119 5.11 -2.45 14.29
N GLU A 120 4.97 -3.61 14.91
CA GLU A 120 4.88 -4.90 14.22
C GLU A 120 3.48 -5.07 13.65
N PRO A 121 3.32 -5.26 12.32
CA PRO A 121 2.01 -5.57 11.76
C PRO A 121 1.45 -6.88 12.34
N LEU A 122 0.18 -6.89 12.74
CA LEU A 122 -0.51 -8.06 13.29
C LEU A 122 -1.56 -8.60 12.33
N LEU A 123 -2.42 -7.71 11.85
CA LEU A 123 -3.53 -8.06 10.96
C LEU A 123 -3.78 -6.98 9.93
N PHE A 124 -4.44 -7.39 8.87
CA PHE A 124 -4.89 -6.56 7.77
C PHE A 124 -6.35 -6.90 7.45
N LEU A 125 -7.12 -5.90 7.09
CA LEU A 125 -8.47 -5.99 6.56
C LEU A 125 -8.53 -5.20 5.27
N ASP A 126 -9.28 -5.68 4.28
CA ASP A 126 -9.50 -4.99 3.03
C ASP A 126 -10.98 -4.62 2.82
N TYR A 127 -11.20 -3.57 2.05
CA TYR A 127 -12.48 -3.21 1.48
C TYR A 127 -12.33 -3.06 -0.02
N ILE A 128 -13.09 -3.85 -0.78
CA ILE A 128 -13.07 -3.86 -2.23
C ILE A 128 -14.43 -3.39 -2.74
N ALA A 129 -14.48 -2.21 -3.36
CA ALA A 129 -15.68 -1.68 -3.98
C ALA A 129 -15.60 -1.87 -5.50
N VAL A 130 -16.62 -2.47 -6.10
CA VAL A 130 -16.63 -2.80 -7.53
C VAL A 130 -17.94 -2.36 -8.18
N HIS A 131 -17.92 -2.15 -9.51
CA HIS A 131 -19.15 -2.03 -10.27
C HIS A 131 -19.98 -3.31 -10.21
N LYS A 132 -19.34 -4.46 -10.47
CA LYS A 132 -19.93 -5.79 -10.46
C LYS A 132 -18.90 -6.82 -10.02
N VAL A 133 -19.37 -7.88 -9.32
CA VAL A 133 -18.52 -9.00 -8.91
C VAL A 133 -18.04 -9.76 -10.14
N GLU A 134 -16.74 -9.63 -10.45
CA GLU A 134 -16.02 -10.39 -11.46
C GLU A 134 -15.03 -11.31 -10.75
N GLN A 135 -15.33 -12.60 -10.72
CA GLN A 135 -14.63 -13.61 -9.90
C GLN A 135 -13.11 -13.61 -10.10
N GLN A 136 -12.66 -13.59 -11.37
CA GLN A 136 -11.23 -13.68 -11.67
C GLN A 136 -10.48 -12.41 -11.24
N MET A 137 -11.04 -11.23 -11.52
CA MET A 137 -10.46 -9.93 -11.12
C MET A 137 -10.32 -9.85 -9.60
N LEU A 138 -11.39 -10.16 -8.87
CA LEU A 138 -11.38 -10.12 -7.41
C LEU A 138 -10.43 -11.16 -6.80
N HIS A 139 -10.39 -12.37 -7.38
CA HIS A 139 -9.43 -13.40 -6.95
C HIS A 139 -7.99 -12.92 -7.10
N ASP A 140 -7.64 -12.28 -8.22
CA ASP A 140 -6.30 -11.76 -8.47
C ASP A 140 -5.96 -10.61 -7.51
N ILE A 141 -6.90 -9.70 -7.24
CA ILE A 141 -6.72 -8.63 -6.24
C ILE A 141 -6.42 -9.23 -4.86
N VAL A 142 -7.27 -10.15 -4.38
CA VAL A 142 -7.11 -10.78 -3.03
C VAL A 142 -5.86 -11.65 -2.97
N LYS A 143 -5.46 -12.29 -4.08
CA LYS A 143 -4.16 -12.97 -4.20
C LYS A 143 -3.03 -12.00 -3.91
N GLY A 144 -3.03 -10.81 -4.52
CA GLY A 144 -2.05 -9.76 -4.26
C GLY A 144 -2.07 -9.28 -2.81
N VAL A 145 -3.26 -9.08 -2.21
CA VAL A 145 -3.40 -8.73 -0.78
C VAL A 145 -2.78 -9.82 0.11
N SER A 146 -3.08 -11.09 -0.17
CA SER A 146 -2.51 -12.23 0.56
C SER A 146 -0.98 -12.27 0.47
N GLU A 147 -0.42 -12.03 -0.70
CA GLU A 147 1.04 -11.99 -0.91
C GLU A 147 1.67 -10.82 -0.16
N GLY A 148 1.03 -9.64 -0.20
CA GLY A 148 1.45 -8.47 0.57
C GLY A 148 1.44 -8.71 2.08
N CYS A 149 0.38 -9.32 2.61
CA CYS A 149 0.28 -9.67 4.04
C CYS A 149 1.35 -10.68 4.46
N ARG A 150 1.66 -11.67 3.62
CA ARG A 150 2.77 -12.61 3.86
C ARG A 150 4.12 -11.90 3.91
N ALA A 151 4.38 -10.99 2.97
CA ALA A 151 5.61 -10.20 2.94
C ALA A 151 5.72 -9.27 4.15
N ALA A 152 4.60 -8.69 4.61
CA ALA A 152 4.54 -7.86 5.80
C ALA A 152 4.62 -8.64 7.12
N GLY A 153 4.32 -9.95 7.10
CA GLY A 153 4.26 -10.79 8.30
C GLY A 153 2.99 -10.60 9.12
N CYS A 154 1.88 -10.18 8.51
CA CYS A 154 0.58 -10.01 9.17
C CYS A 154 -0.47 -10.95 8.58
N ALA A 155 -1.56 -11.17 9.32
CA ALA A 155 -2.67 -11.99 8.89
C ALA A 155 -3.68 -11.16 8.08
N LEU A 156 -4.07 -11.61 6.90
CA LEU A 156 -5.29 -11.16 6.24
C LEU A 156 -6.46 -11.80 7.00
N LEU A 157 -7.08 -11.02 7.87
CA LEU A 157 -8.03 -11.56 8.86
C LEU A 157 -9.47 -11.59 8.33
N GLY A 158 -9.75 -10.79 7.32
CA GLY A 158 -11.03 -10.68 6.64
C GLY A 158 -11.07 -9.43 5.76
N GLY A 159 -12.23 -9.16 5.22
CA GLY A 159 -12.48 -8.00 4.37
C GLY A 159 -13.95 -7.90 4.01
N GLU A 160 -14.27 -6.93 3.15
CA GLU A 160 -15.61 -6.71 2.62
C GLU A 160 -15.52 -6.45 1.12
N THR A 161 -16.49 -6.97 0.37
CA THR A 161 -16.64 -6.68 -1.06
C THR A 161 -18.03 -6.12 -1.33
N ALA A 162 -18.09 -4.87 -1.80
CA ALA A 162 -19.33 -4.16 -2.09
C ALA A 162 -19.54 -4.02 -3.60
N GLU A 163 -20.68 -4.52 -4.09
CA GLU A 163 -21.14 -4.30 -5.45
C GLU A 163 -21.97 -3.03 -5.53
N MET A 164 -21.45 -2.02 -6.25
CA MET A 164 -22.02 -0.66 -6.30
C MET A 164 -22.08 -0.15 -7.74
N ASN A 165 -22.98 -0.73 -8.53
CA ASN A 165 -23.16 -0.47 -9.96
C ASN A 165 -23.59 0.95 -10.31
N ASP A 166 -24.20 1.67 -9.36
CA ASP A 166 -24.62 3.07 -9.54
C ASP A 166 -23.49 4.08 -9.26
N LEU A 167 -22.41 3.65 -8.59
CA LEU A 167 -21.27 4.50 -8.21
C LEU A 167 -20.04 4.27 -9.11
N TYR A 168 -19.79 3.03 -9.50
CA TYR A 168 -18.64 2.65 -10.32
C TYR A 168 -19.08 2.35 -11.75
N ALA A 169 -18.30 2.80 -12.73
CA ALA A 169 -18.50 2.42 -14.12
C ALA A 169 -18.11 0.93 -14.35
N PRO A 170 -18.62 0.26 -15.40
CA PRO A 170 -18.25 -1.11 -15.70
C PRO A 170 -16.72 -1.31 -15.75
N GLY A 171 -16.23 -2.29 -14.99
CA GLY A 171 -14.81 -2.61 -14.84
C GLY A 171 -14.05 -1.73 -13.84
N ASP A 172 -14.68 -0.67 -13.29
CA ASP A 172 -14.06 0.16 -12.25
C ASP A 172 -14.17 -0.49 -10.86
N PHE A 173 -13.15 -0.25 -10.06
CA PHE A 173 -13.10 -0.66 -8.66
C PHE A 173 -12.25 0.30 -7.81
N ASP A 174 -12.40 0.21 -6.51
CA ASP A 174 -11.54 0.90 -5.54
C ASP A 174 -11.18 -0.03 -4.38
N LEU A 175 -10.05 0.27 -3.73
CA LEU A 175 -9.48 -0.54 -2.67
C LEU A 175 -9.14 0.33 -1.46
N ALA A 176 -9.57 -0.10 -0.28
CA ALA A 176 -9.11 0.47 0.98
C ALA A 176 -8.57 -0.63 1.90
N GLY A 177 -7.46 -0.36 2.56
CA GLY A 177 -6.79 -1.27 3.48
C GLY A 177 -6.73 -0.72 4.89
N PHE A 178 -6.82 -1.61 5.88
CA PHE A 178 -6.75 -1.29 7.30
C PHE A 178 -5.72 -2.20 7.95
N ALA A 179 -4.61 -1.63 8.39
CA ALA A 179 -3.56 -2.35 9.09
C ALA A 179 -3.61 -2.05 10.59
N VAL A 180 -3.46 -3.09 11.38
CA VAL A 180 -3.31 -2.97 12.84
C VAL A 180 -2.03 -3.68 13.27
N GLY A 181 -1.26 -3.01 14.11
CA GLY A 181 -0.01 -3.52 14.64
C GLY A 181 0.17 -3.18 16.11
N VAL A 182 1.29 -3.61 16.67
CA VAL A 182 1.65 -3.38 18.07
C VAL A 182 3.07 -2.83 18.20
N ALA A 183 3.23 -1.84 19.05
CA ALA A 183 4.54 -1.30 19.41
C ALA A 183 4.73 -1.33 20.93
N GLU A 184 5.98 -1.37 21.38
CA GLU A 184 6.34 -1.07 22.77
C GLU A 184 6.33 0.45 22.97
N LEU A 185 5.48 0.99 23.84
CA LEU A 185 5.27 2.44 23.99
C LEU A 185 6.58 3.22 24.13
N LYS A 186 7.51 2.75 24.96
CA LYS A 186 8.81 3.40 25.18
C LYS A 186 9.75 3.32 23.97
N ARG A 187 9.43 2.51 22.97
CA ARG A 187 10.24 2.28 21.76
C ARG A 187 9.61 2.82 20.48
N VAL A 188 8.45 3.43 20.57
CA VAL A 188 7.84 4.16 19.46
C VAL A 188 8.82 5.22 18.96
N THR A 189 9.06 5.27 17.67
CA THR A 189 9.87 6.31 17.05
C THR A 189 9.15 7.65 17.14
N ASN A 190 9.91 8.70 17.42
CA ASN A 190 9.35 10.04 17.62
C ASN A 190 10.36 11.08 17.12
N ALA A 191 9.87 12.09 16.38
CA ALA A 191 10.67 13.22 15.92
C ALA A 191 11.47 13.89 17.05
N GLU A 192 10.91 14.01 18.25
CA GLU A 192 11.59 14.59 19.43
C GLU A 192 12.89 13.89 19.82
N ARG A 193 13.12 12.67 19.34
CA ARG A 193 14.36 11.91 19.60
C ARG A 193 15.48 12.24 18.64
N VAL A 194 15.16 12.83 17.50
CA VAL A 194 16.13 13.20 16.46
C VAL A 194 17.05 14.29 17.00
N ARG A 195 18.34 14.23 16.67
CA ARG A 195 19.35 15.19 17.13
C ARG A 195 20.31 15.52 15.99
N PRO A 196 20.88 16.72 15.98
CA PRO A 196 21.98 17.05 15.10
C PRO A 196 23.09 16.00 15.18
N GLY A 197 23.59 15.57 14.01
CA GLY A 197 24.56 14.50 13.87
C GLY A 197 23.95 13.12 13.54
N ASP A 198 22.65 12.92 13.69
CA ASP A 198 22.00 11.69 13.24
C ASP A 198 22.11 11.54 11.72
N VAL A 199 22.26 10.30 11.26
CA VAL A 199 22.43 9.94 9.85
C VAL A 199 21.07 9.59 9.25
N VAL A 200 20.80 10.01 8.02
CA VAL A 200 19.61 9.63 7.26
C VAL A 200 19.98 8.52 6.29
N LEU A 201 19.40 7.34 6.50
CA LEU A 201 19.46 6.22 5.58
C LEU A 201 18.22 6.18 4.71
N GLY A 202 18.39 6.05 3.39
CA GLY A 202 17.31 5.83 2.42
C GLY A 202 17.30 4.39 1.94
N LEU A 203 16.13 3.76 1.91
CA LEU A 203 15.93 2.43 1.35
C LEU A 203 15.35 2.56 -0.06
N ALA A 204 15.91 1.83 -1.00
CA ALA A 204 15.49 1.88 -2.40
C ALA A 204 14.01 1.56 -2.58
N SER A 205 13.34 2.29 -3.47
CA SER A 205 12.01 1.93 -3.97
C SER A 205 12.08 0.87 -5.06
N SER A 206 10.98 0.19 -5.32
CA SER A 206 10.81 -0.74 -6.45
C SER A 206 10.39 -0.05 -7.75
N GLY A 207 10.08 1.23 -7.70
CA GLY A 207 9.54 2.03 -8.79
C GLY A 207 8.76 3.23 -8.28
N VAL A 208 7.69 3.58 -8.98
CA VAL A 208 6.81 4.73 -8.61
C VAL A 208 6.09 4.47 -7.28
N HIS A 209 5.93 3.22 -6.89
CA HIS A 209 5.07 2.76 -5.79
C HIS A 209 3.58 2.97 -6.12
N SER A 210 2.81 3.68 -5.26
CA SER A 210 1.38 3.92 -5.51
C SER A 210 1.02 5.41 -5.53
N ASN A 211 2.02 6.31 -5.54
CA ASN A 211 1.80 7.75 -5.53
C ASN A 211 2.14 8.39 -6.88
N GLY A 212 1.46 9.48 -7.21
CA GLY A 212 1.73 10.24 -8.44
C GLY A 212 1.08 9.65 -9.71
N TYR A 213 0.24 8.62 -9.62
CA TYR A 213 -0.33 7.95 -10.80
C TYR A 213 -1.28 8.82 -11.62
N SER A 214 -1.89 9.84 -11.08
CA SER A 214 -2.63 10.82 -11.86
C SER A 214 -1.72 11.53 -12.87
N LEU A 215 -0.50 11.90 -12.44
CA LEU A 215 0.52 12.49 -13.32
C LEU A 215 1.07 11.44 -14.30
N VAL A 216 1.40 10.24 -13.84
CA VAL A 216 1.88 9.13 -14.71
C VAL A 216 0.89 8.87 -15.84
N ARG A 217 -0.39 8.68 -15.56
CA ARG A 217 -1.43 8.43 -16.55
C ARG A 217 -1.58 9.60 -17.53
N ARG A 218 -1.47 10.83 -17.02
CA ARG A 218 -1.49 12.03 -17.87
C ARG A 218 -0.28 12.09 -18.80
N ILE A 219 0.91 11.71 -18.33
CA ILE A 219 2.13 11.60 -19.16
C ILE A 219 1.94 10.55 -20.24
N VAL A 220 1.47 9.35 -19.88
CA VAL A 220 1.21 8.26 -20.83
C VAL A 220 0.28 8.71 -21.95
N THR A 221 -0.83 9.36 -21.60
CA THR A 221 -1.80 9.88 -22.58
C THR A 221 -1.21 11.00 -23.43
N HIS A 222 -0.57 11.99 -22.81
CA HIS A 222 -0.01 13.18 -23.49
C HIS A 222 1.08 12.81 -24.48
N ALA A 223 2.01 11.94 -24.09
CA ALA A 223 3.10 11.48 -24.93
C ALA A 223 2.71 10.30 -25.84
N LYS A 224 1.44 9.87 -25.83
CA LYS A 224 0.90 8.75 -26.62
C LYS A 224 1.70 7.45 -26.43
N LEU A 225 2.19 7.22 -25.22
CA LEU A 225 2.93 6.02 -24.88
C LEU A 225 2.01 4.79 -24.91
N LYS A 226 2.56 3.66 -25.33
CA LYS A 226 1.84 2.38 -25.39
C LYS A 226 2.21 1.53 -24.18
N LEU A 227 1.21 1.08 -23.42
CA LEU A 227 1.42 0.29 -22.20
C LEU A 227 1.93 -1.12 -22.49
N ASP A 228 1.58 -1.67 -23.63
CA ASP A 228 1.97 -3.00 -24.13
C ASP A 228 3.36 -3.02 -24.81
N LYS A 229 4.05 -1.87 -24.89
CA LYS A 229 5.34 -1.72 -25.54
C LYS A 229 6.48 -1.60 -24.53
N ALA A 230 7.61 -2.26 -24.79
CA ALA A 230 8.88 -2.00 -24.15
C ALA A 230 9.57 -0.76 -24.74
N TYR A 231 10.26 0.00 -23.89
CA TYR A 231 10.99 1.20 -24.29
C TYR A 231 12.48 1.05 -23.97
N PRO A 232 13.39 1.36 -24.91
CA PRO A 232 14.81 1.18 -24.71
C PRO A 232 15.42 1.97 -23.55
N GLU A 233 14.77 3.06 -23.15
CA GLU A 233 15.20 3.88 -22.02
C GLU A 233 14.90 3.22 -20.65
N LEU A 234 14.05 2.20 -20.64
CA LEU A 234 13.74 1.40 -19.47
C LEU A 234 14.56 0.11 -19.51
N GLU A 235 15.05 -0.32 -18.38
CA GLU A 235 15.85 -1.54 -18.30
C GLU A 235 14.99 -2.78 -18.58
N GLY A 236 15.48 -3.64 -19.49
CA GLY A 236 14.85 -4.89 -19.88
C GLY A 236 13.76 -4.74 -20.95
N ASP A 237 13.21 -5.89 -21.37
CA ASP A 237 12.20 -5.99 -22.43
C ASP A 237 10.75 -5.99 -21.91
N ARG A 238 10.55 -5.50 -20.68
CA ARG A 238 9.22 -5.46 -20.04
C ARG A 238 8.35 -4.36 -20.67
N PRO A 239 7.08 -4.64 -20.97
CA PRO A 239 6.12 -3.62 -21.37
C PRO A 239 6.01 -2.50 -20.34
N LEU A 240 5.76 -1.26 -20.79
CA LEU A 240 5.65 -0.10 -19.92
C LEU A 240 4.59 -0.30 -18.82
N GLY A 241 3.47 -0.91 -19.16
CA GLY A 241 2.41 -1.21 -18.18
C GLY A 241 2.90 -2.08 -17.02
N GLU A 242 3.72 -3.09 -17.29
CA GLU A 242 4.31 -3.93 -16.25
C GLU A 242 5.32 -3.18 -15.39
N VAL A 243 6.16 -2.33 -16.01
CA VAL A 243 7.13 -1.50 -15.27
C VAL A 243 6.39 -0.51 -14.35
N LEU A 244 5.31 0.09 -14.86
CA LEU A 244 4.49 1.01 -14.06
C LEU A 244 3.64 0.30 -12.99
N LEU A 245 3.26 -0.97 -13.19
CA LEU A 245 2.51 -1.77 -12.22
C LEU A 245 3.42 -2.50 -11.23
N GLU A 246 4.75 -2.26 -11.27
CA GLU A 246 5.64 -2.83 -10.25
C GLU A 246 5.09 -2.51 -8.85
N PRO A 247 4.89 -3.53 -7.99
CA PRO A 247 4.30 -3.31 -6.67
C PRO A 247 5.17 -2.42 -5.77
N THR A 248 4.50 -1.67 -4.92
CA THR A 248 5.13 -0.94 -3.82
C THR A 248 5.93 -1.90 -2.94
N ARG A 249 7.18 -1.57 -2.67
CA ARG A 249 8.04 -2.37 -1.80
C ARG A 249 7.52 -2.38 -0.36
N ILE A 250 7.42 -3.55 0.23
CA ILE A 250 7.04 -3.75 1.63
C ILE A 250 8.31 -3.82 2.48
N TYR A 251 8.51 -2.82 3.35
CA TYR A 251 9.69 -2.73 4.22
C TYR A 251 9.47 -3.33 5.60
N ALA A 252 8.25 -3.79 5.93
CA ALA A 252 7.85 -4.17 7.27
C ALA A 252 8.76 -5.23 7.89
N ALA A 253 8.99 -6.35 7.21
CA ALA A 253 9.78 -7.46 7.76
C ALA A 253 11.24 -7.06 8.00
N SER A 254 11.87 -6.37 7.06
CA SER A 254 13.29 -5.96 7.13
C SER A 254 13.52 -4.89 8.20
N VAL A 255 12.65 -3.87 8.25
CA VAL A 255 12.74 -2.78 9.23
C VAL A 255 12.48 -3.29 10.64
N ILE A 256 11.37 -4.00 10.88
CA ILE A 256 11.03 -4.52 12.22
C ILE A 256 12.11 -5.49 12.73
N LYS A 257 12.59 -6.40 11.89
CA LYS A 257 13.69 -7.30 12.26
C LYS A 257 14.96 -6.52 12.64
N THR A 258 15.28 -5.47 11.89
CA THR A 258 16.47 -4.65 12.15
C THR A 258 16.35 -3.88 13.46
N ILE A 259 15.27 -3.13 13.69
CA ILE A 259 15.10 -2.35 14.92
C ILE A 259 15.04 -3.23 16.18
N ARG A 260 14.42 -4.41 16.08
CA ARG A 260 14.35 -5.39 17.17
C ARG A 260 15.68 -6.04 17.53
N SER A 261 16.64 -6.05 16.63
CA SER A 261 17.97 -6.57 16.92
C SER A 261 18.72 -5.73 17.97
N TYR A 262 18.31 -4.48 18.17
CA TYR A 262 18.88 -3.57 19.16
C TYR A 262 18.03 -3.57 20.45
N LYS A 263 18.24 -4.58 21.31
CA LYS A 263 17.40 -4.84 22.49
C LYS A 263 17.48 -3.76 23.56
N VAL A 264 18.65 -3.16 23.76
CA VAL A 264 18.93 -2.22 24.88
C VAL A 264 18.79 -0.77 24.41
N LYS A 265 19.43 -0.41 23.30
CA LYS A 265 19.42 0.98 22.79
C LYS A 265 18.42 1.15 21.66
N GLN A 266 17.70 2.26 21.68
CA GLN A 266 16.90 2.70 20.55
C GLN A 266 17.82 3.51 19.61
N VAL A 267 18.28 2.86 18.56
CA VAL A 267 19.28 3.40 17.63
C VAL A 267 18.65 4.14 16.44
N VAL A 268 17.43 3.76 16.06
CA VAL A 268 16.60 4.45 15.10
C VAL A 268 15.71 5.43 15.84
N THR A 269 15.80 6.69 15.48
CA THR A 269 15.14 7.80 16.18
C THR A 269 13.82 8.19 15.54
N ALA A 270 13.80 8.20 14.20
CA ALA A 270 12.61 8.46 13.40
C ALA A 270 12.65 7.67 12.09
N MET A 271 11.51 7.53 11.46
CA MET A 271 11.36 6.89 10.15
C MET A 271 10.31 7.65 9.33
N ALA A 272 10.35 7.49 8.00
CA ALA A 272 9.37 8.08 7.10
C ALA A 272 9.11 7.15 5.93
N HIS A 273 7.85 6.90 5.60
CA HIS A 273 7.42 6.29 4.35
C HIS A 273 7.31 7.38 3.30
N ILE A 274 7.94 7.19 2.15
CA ILE A 274 7.99 8.22 1.09
C ILE A 274 6.83 8.00 0.12
N THR A 275 5.82 8.83 0.27
CA THR A 275 4.57 8.84 -0.50
C THR A 275 4.39 10.15 -1.25
N GLY A 276 3.16 10.60 -1.49
CA GLY A 276 2.87 11.92 -2.04
C GLY A 276 3.51 13.04 -1.18
N GLY A 277 4.07 14.03 -1.82
CA GLY A 277 4.94 15.03 -1.19
C GLY A 277 6.43 14.75 -1.36
N GLY A 278 6.80 13.56 -1.89
CA GLY A 278 8.17 13.15 -2.15
C GLY A 278 8.99 12.98 -0.88
N LEU A 279 10.32 12.88 -1.04
CA LEU A 279 11.23 12.67 0.08
C LEU A 279 11.14 13.81 1.10
N ALA A 280 11.19 15.05 0.64
CA ALA A 280 11.21 16.20 1.51
C ALA A 280 9.93 16.30 2.37
N GLY A 281 8.76 16.29 1.75
CA GLY A 281 7.48 16.49 2.46
C GLY A 281 7.17 15.37 3.46
N ASN A 282 7.65 14.13 3.24
CA ASN A 282 7.45 13.04 4.19
C ASN A 282 8.50 13.02 5.30
N LEU A 283 9.77 13.28 4.98
CA LEU A 283 10.83 13.30 5.99
C LEU A 283 10.68 14.48 6.98
N GLU A 284 10.18 15.64 6.53
CA GLU A 284 9.87 16.79 7.39
C GLU A 284 8.93 16.43 8.55
N ARG A 285 7.98 15.54 8.34
CA ARG A 285 7.05 15.07 9.39
C ARG A 285 7.74 14.27 10.50
N SER A 286 8.99 13.85 10.27
CA SER A 286 9.75 12.95 11.13
C SER A 286 10.95 13.63 11.80
N ILE A 287 11.11 14.94 11.63
CA ILE A 287 12.19 15.73 12.26
C ILE A 287 11.59 16.85 13.12
N PRO A 288 12.26 17.23 14.24
CA PRO A 288 11.78 18.30 15.10
C PRO A 288 12.06 19.69 14.49
N GLU A 289 11.35 20.70 14.98
CA GLU A 289 11.42 22.09 14.47
C GLU A 289 12.81 22.75 14.61
N ASP A 290 13.66 22.27 15.51
CA ASP A 290 15.02 22.77 15.72
C ASP A 290 16.10 22.03 14.92
N CYS A 291 15.71 21.12 14.03
CA CYS A 291 16.61 20.35 13.18
C CYS A 291 16.24 20.48 11.70
N ASP A 292 17.26 20.46 10.81
CA ASP A 292 17.10 20.28 9.38
C ASP A 292 17.71 18.94 8.94
N ALA A 293 17.12 18.28 7.95
CA ALA A 293 17.75 17.16 7.25
C ALA A 293 18.46 17.68 5.99
N GLN A 294 19.78 17.53 5.95
CA GLN A 294 20.61 17.84 4.77
C GLN A 294 20.73 16.58 3.92
N ILE A 295 20.12 16.56 2.75
CA ILE A 295 20.07 15.41 1.84
C ILE A 295 20.97 15.66 0.63
N ASP A 296 21.87 14.71 0.35
CA ASP A 296 22.71 14.70 -0.84
C ASP A 296 21.99 13.92 -1.97
N ARG A 297 21.56 14.63 -3.01
CA ARG A 297 20.90 14.07 -4.18
C ARG A 297 21.78 13.13 -4.99
N LYS A 298 23.09 13.18 -4.82
CA LYS A 298 24.07 12.34 -5.50
C LYS A 298 24.34 11.02 -4.76
N ALA A 299 23.79 10.85 -3.55
CA ALA A 299 24.00 9.66 -2.74
C ALA A 299 23.36 8.39 -3.32
N TRP A 300 22.46 8.52 -4.28
CA TRP A 300 21.84 7.39 -5.00
C TRP A 300 21.59 7.73 -6.46
N ALA A 301 21.56 6.69 -7.30
CA ALA A 301 21.16 6.83 -8.70
C ALA A 301 19.62 6.85 -8.80
N VAL A 302 19.07 7.92 -9.38
CA VAL A 302 17.64 7.97 -9.69
C VAL A 302 17.32 6.92 -10.76
N PRO A 303 16.38 5.99 -10.51
CA PRO A 303 16.03 4.93 -11.46
C PRO A 303 15.58 5.48 -12.84
N PRO A 304 15.90 4.76 -13.93
CA PRO A 304 15.60 5.20 -15.30
C PRO A 304 14.13 5.57 -15.54
N LEU A 305 13.22 4.90 -14.87
CA LEU A 305 11.78 5.15 -14.96
C LEU A 305 11.40 6.61 -14.65
N PHE A 306 12.00 7.21 -13.62
CA PHE A 306 11.70 8.62 -13.27
C PHE A 306 12.22 9.59 -14.34
N ARG A 307 13.38 9.33 -14.91
CA ARG A 307 13.93 10.11 -16.02
C ARG A 307 13.09 9.95 -17.29
N PHE A 308 12.59 8.75 -17.55
CA PHE A 308 11.67 8.47 -18.63
C PHE A 308 10.37 9.27 -18.50
N LEU A 309 9.74 9.22 -17.31
CA LEU A 309 8.52 9.98 -17.04
C LEU A 309 8.76 11.49 -17.16
N GLN A 310 9.85 11.99 -16.61
CA GLN A 310 10.24 13.40 -16.67
C GLN A 310 10.38 13.87 -18.11
N LYS A 311 11.14 13.14 -18.93
CA LYS A 311 11.39 13.44 -20.35
C LYS A 311 10.10 13.46 -21.17
N HIS A 312 9.29 12.40 -21.05
CA HIS A 312 8.07 12.26 -21.84
C HIS A 312 6.92 13.18 -21.41
N GLY A 313 6.91 13.55 -20.13
CA GLY A 313 5.95 14.50 -19.56
C GLY A 313 6.41 15.96 -19.63
N ASN A 314 7.66 16.21 -20.00
CA ASN A 314 8.30 17.52 -19.86
C ASN A 314 8.05 18.13 -18.46
N VAL A 315 8.20 17.30 -17.41
CA VAL A 315 7.92 17.68 -16.04
C VAL A 315 9.15 18.31 -15.42
N GLU A 316 8.98 19.43 -14.75
CA GLU A 316 10.08 20.09 -14.07
C GLU A 316 10.64 19.26 -12.92
N GLU A 317 11.94 19.35 -12.68
CA GLU A 317 12.65 18.57 -11.65
C GLU A 317 12.04 18.77 -10.24
N ALA A 318 11.63 20.01 -9.92
CA ALA A 318 11.00 20.32 -8.65
C ALA A 318 9.67 19.59 -8.47
N GLU A 319 8.87 19.49 -9.54
CA GLU A 319 7.60 18.77 -9.52
C GLU A 319 7.81 17.25 -9.45
N MET A 320 8.80 16.70 -10.17
CA MET A 320 9.16 15.28 -10.05
C MET A 320 9.47 14.90 -8.60
N ARG A 321 10.27 15.70 -7.91
CA ARG A 321 10.65 15.48 -6.50
C ARG A 321 9.52 15.68 -5.51
N ARG A 322 8.58 16.56 -5.85
CA ARG A 322 7.38 16.79 -5.04
C ARG A 322 6.37 15.66 -5.13
N VAL A 323 6.27 15.02 -6.30
CA VAL A 323 5.24 13.99 -6.59
C VAL A 323 5.76 12.60 -6.31
N PHE A 324 7.03 12.31 -6.65
CA PHE A 324 7.57 10.96 -6.68
C PHE A 324 8.66 10.72 -5.62
N ASN A 325 8.87 9.45 -5.29
CA ASN A 325 9.91 9.00 -4.36
C ASN A 325 11.34 9.08 -4.94
N MET A 326 11.49 9.28 -6.24
CA MET A 326 12.77 9.40 -6.98
C MET A 326 13.79 8.29 -6.69
N GLY A 327 13.32 7.10 -6.29
CA GLY A 327 14.16 5.93 -6.02
C GLY A 327 14.40 5.63 -4.54
N VAL A 328 13.89 6.47 -3.63
CA VAL A 328 13.95 6.23 -2.18
C VAL A 328 12.53 6.11 -1.63
N GLY A 329 12.12 4.91 -1.26
CA GLY A 329 10.75 4.64 -0.81
C GLY A 329 10.55 4.69 0.71
N TYR A 330 11.63 4.63 1.49
CA TYR A 330 11.59 4.67 2.95
C TYR A 330 12.84 5.31 3.53
N CYS A 331 12.71 6.09 4.60
CA CYS A 331 13.82 6.72 5.29
C CYS A 331 13.88 6.29 6.75
N MET A 332 15.11 6.17 7.28
CA MET A 332 15.40 5.90 8.68
C MET A 332 16.41 6.91 9.19
N VAL A 333 16.10 7.60 10.28
CA VAL A 333 17.03 8.48 10.99
C VAL A 333 17.69 7.68 12.10
N VAL A 334 19.01 7.59 12.07
CA VAL A 334 19.79 6.65 12.88
C VAL A 334 20.92 7.36 13.62
N ARG A 335 21.17 6.98 14.87
CA ARG A 335 22.32 7.46 15.63
C ARG A 335 23.63 7.18 14.91
N PRO A 336 24.55 8.14 14.77
CA PRO A 336 25.72 8.04 13.90
C PRO A 336 26.59 6.81 14.19
N THR A 337 26.82 6.49 15.49
CA THR A 337 27.59 5.31 15.91
C THR A 337 27.00 3.97 15.41
N PHE A 338 25.72 3.94 15.09
CA PHE A 338 25.02 2.71 14.70
C PHE A 338 24.62 2.68 13.21
N ALA A 339 24.83 3.76 12.47
CA ALA A 339 24.35 3.90 11.08
C ALA A 339 24.88 2.77 10.18
N ASP A 340 26.18 2.50 10.21
CA ASP A 340 26.81 1.40 9.44
C ASP A 340 26.28 0.02 9.86
N GLY A 341 26.08 -0.20 11.17
CA GLY A 341 25.51 -1.44 11.68
C GLY A 341 24.05 -1.67 11.27
N VAL A 342 23.25 -0.62 11.24
CA VAL A 342 21.85 -0.66 10.76
C VAL A 342 21.83 -0.92 9.25
N ARG A 343 22.64 -0.20 8.46
CA ARG A 343 22.76 -0.39 7.03
C ARG A 343 23.11 -1.84 6.68
N LYS A 344 24.19 -2.38 7.24
CA LYS A 344 24.63 -3.78 6.99
C LYS A 344 23.56 -4.82 7.35
N ARG A 345 22.74 -4.57 8.39
CA ARG A 345 21.63 -5.47 8.75
C ARG A 345 20.51 -5.45 7.74
N LEU A 346 20.16 -4.27 7.26
CA LEU A 346 19.14 -4.11 6.21
C LEU A 346 19.62 -4.75 4.90
N GLU A 347 20.88 -4.51 4.50
CA GLU A 347 21.48 -5.12 3.31
C GLU A 347 21.50 -6.65 3.41
N LYS A 348 21.80 -7.20 4.59
CA LYS A 348 21.80 -8.66 4.82
C LYS A 348 20.41 -9.31 4.66
N VAL A 349 19.35 -8.55 4.78
CA VAL A 349 17.97 -9.04 4.58
C VAL A 349 17.37 -8.60 3.22
N GLY A 350 18.22 -8.11 2.30
CA GLY A 350 17.87 -7.86 0.91
C GLY A 350 17.41 -6.42 0.60
N GLU A 351 17.65 -5.46 1.52
CA GLU A 351 17.42 -4.06 1.22
C GLU A 351 18.63 -3.44 0.51
N THR A 352 18.37 -2.55 -0.44
CA THR A 352 19.40 -1.63 -0.96
C THR A 352 19.32 -0.35 -0.15
N VAL A 353 20.41 0.03 0.50
CA VAL A 353 20.44 1.13 1.47
C VAL A 353 21.49 2.16 1.08
N TYR A 354 21.09 3.41 1.08
CA TYR A 354 21.94 4.58 0.82
C TYR A 354 22.06 5.42 2.08
N GLU A 355 23.27 5.93 2.37
CA GLU A 355 23.43 7.02 3.32
C GLU A 355 23.16 8.33 2.58
N ILE A 356 21.93 8.86 2.70
CA ILE A 356 21.46 9.96 1.87
C ILE A 356 21.65 11.33 2.51
N GLY A 357 22.05 11.37 3.78
CA GLY A 357 22.22 12.66 4.44
C GLY A 357 22.40 12.60 5.95
N LYS A 358 22.29 13.76 6.57
CA LYS A 358 22.46 13.92 8.01
C LYS A 358 21.55 15.01 8.58
N ILE A 359 21.27 14.90 9.86
CA ILE A 359 20.55 15.91 10.62
C ILE A 359 21.51 16.98 11.12
N THR A 360 21.10 18.23 10.99
CA THR A 360 21.82 19.41 11.47
C THR A 360 20.90 20.27 12.33
N LYS A 361 21.43 21.25 13.06
CA LYS A 361 20.60 22.29 13.66
C LYS A 361 19.89 23.06 12.54
N GLY A 362 18.62 23.40 12.75
CA GLY A 362 17.84 23.99 11.68
C GLY A 362 16.47 24.52 12.11
N LYS A 363 15.50 24.44 11.22
CA LYS A 363 14.15 24.99 11.37
C LYS A 363 13.04 24.02 10.91
N GLY A 364 13.24 22.72 11.06
CA GLY A 364 12.27 21.69 10.68
C GLY A 364 12.17 21.42 9.18
N ARG A 365 13.23 21.64 8.39
CA ARG A 365 13.17 21.55 6.93
C ARG A 365 14.05 20.43 6.38
N VAL A 366 13.66 19.88 5.26
CA VAL A 366 14.50 19.03 4.42
C VAL A 366 15.14 19.87 3.32
N ILE A 367 16.47 19.86 3.28
CA ILE A 367 17.28 20.65 2.33
C ILE A 367 18.00 19.66 1.42
N GLU A 368 17.52 19.53 0.20
CA GLU A 368 18.11 18.68 -0.84
C GLU A 368 19.17 19.48 -1.65
N LYS A 369 20.38 18.95 -1.77
CA LYS A 369 21.51 19.55 -2.50
C LYS A 369 22.00 18.68 -3.64
#